data_e66696653d9fdeeb43b219a40046d203
#
_entry.id   e66696653d9fdeeb43b219a40046d203
#
_cell.length_a   1.000
_cell.length_b   1.000
_cell.length_c   1.000
_cell.angle_alpha   90.00
_cell.angle_beta   90.00
_cell.angle_gamma   90.00
#
_symmetry.space_group_name_H-M   'P 1'
#
loop_
_entity.id
_entity.type
_entity.pdbx_description
1 polymer ?
#
loop_
_entity_poly.entity_id
_entity_poly.type
_entity_poly.pdbx_seq_one_letter_code
_entity_poly.pdbx_strand_id
1 'polypeptide(L)'
;MKKYNILFASHPDYSGNAKAIYEYMKENYKEYNLYYLINDESNYELLKSAGVDCYINGSDEFKKLFDKIDIVFFTHDELLEMKKPNQIYIYLGHGNSGKRFGHLLSENQLAVQDKRFLELMKENIDCAISTYDLWSIIYHCTFDIDFDRILPLGTPRTDYIHISDGKSNLKKCGIDTESYDKVLMYLPTFRNGLGRENDGAFSDNILNLEKYNEEELENYLEDNNYL
;
A
#
# COMPACT_ATOMS: atom_id res chain seq x y z
N MET A 1 25.23 13.51 15.41
CA MET A 1 24.89 12.76 14.18
C MET A 1 23.86 13.55 13.39
N LYS A 2 23.91 13.51 12.04
CA LYS A 2 22.87 14.12 11.19
C LYS A 2 21.54 13.43 11.50
N LYS A 3 20.49 14.19 11.74
CA LYS A 3 19.15 13.67 11.89
C LYS A 3 18.53 13.54 10.50
N TYR A 4 18.19 12.32 10.08
CA TYR A 4 17.58 12.09 8.77
C TYR A 4 16.10 12.47 8.78
N ASN A 5 15.65 13.05 7.67
CA ASN A 5 14.25 13.32 7.37
C ASN A 5 13.74 12.23 6.46
N ILE A 6 12.75 11.48 6.92
CA ILE A 6 12.22 10.29 6.25
C ILE A 6 10.76 10.51 5.92
N LEU A 7 10.42 10.37 4.64
CA LEU A 7 9.06 10.47 4.13
C LEU A 7 8.50 9.08 3.84
N PHE A 8 7.26 8.86 4.22
CA PHE A 8 6.49 7.65 3.91
C PHE A 8 5.33 8.00 2.99
N ALA A 9 5.08 7.16 1.99
CA ALA A 9 3.96 7.29 1.08
C ALA A 9 3.32 5.93 0.78
N SER A 10 1.99 5.88 0.76
CA SER A 10 1.23 4.68 0.41
C SER A 10 -0.07 5.03 -0.26
N HIS A 11 -0.60 4.07 -1.02
CA HIS A 11 -1.97 4.11 -1.53
C HIS A 11 -2.71 2.82 -1.12
N PRO A 12 -3.88 2.89 -0.45
CA PRO A 12 -4.47 4.10 0.17
C PRO A 12 -3.55 4.78 1.19
N ASP A 13 -3.88 6.01 1.54
CA ASP A 13 -3.12 6.78 2.53
C ASP A 13 -3.01 6.04 3.86
N TYR A 14 -1.85 6.19 4.51
CA TYR A 14 -1.54 5.63 5.83
C TYR A 14 -1.88 4.15 5.94
N SER A 15 -1.39 3.35 5.00
CA SER A 15 -1.72 1.92 4.90
C SER A 15 -0.52 1.03 4.58
N GLY A 16 -0.73 -0.28 4.65
CA GLY A 16 0.17 -1.30 4.15
C GLY A 16 1.59 -1.27 4.74
N ASN A 17 2.58 -1.53 3.89
CA ASN A 17 3.97 -1.66 4.31
C ASN A 17 4.57 -0.34 4.81
N ALA A 18 4.23 0.78 4.19
CA ALA A 18 4.75 2.09 4.60
C ALA A 18 4.25 2.48 5.99
N LYS A 19 2.95 2.27 6.29
CA LYS A 19 2.41 2.47 7.64
C LYS A 19 3.12 1.60 8.66
N ALA A 20 3.31 0.32 8.37
CA ALA A 20 3.93 -0.61 9.29
C ALA A 20 5.33 -0.15 9.71
N ILE A 21 6.17 0.27 8.75
CA ILE A 21 7.50 0.78 9.05
C ILE A 21 7.42 2.13 9.76
N TYR A 22 6.53 3.03 9.35
CA TYR A 22 6.37 4.34 9.99
C TYR A 22 6.03 4.20 11.48
N GLU A 23 5.03 3.38 11.82
CA GLU A 23 4.62 3.18 13.21
C GLU A 23 5.74 2.54 14.03
N TYR A 24 6.40 1.50 13.51
CA TYR A 24 7.54 0.88 14.16
C TYR A 24 8.68 1.87 14.40
N MET A 25 9.04 2.67 13.39
CA MET A 25 10.10 3.67 13.53
C MET A 25 9.68 4.80 14.49
N LYS A 26 8.44 5.25 14.45
CA LYS A 26 7.91 6.28 15.36
C LYS A 26 8.03 5.85 16.83
N GLU A 27 7.86 4.58 17.10
CA GLU A 27 7.95 4.01 18.44
C GLU A 27 9.42 3.83 18.90
N ASN A 28 10.27 3.30 18.03
CA ASN A 28 11.59 2.79 18.39
C ASN A 28 12.76 3.72 18.04
N TYR A 29 12.62 4.68 17.14
CA TYR A 29 13.72 5.50 16.60
C TYR A 29 13.41 7.00 16.67
N LYS A 30 13.64 7.60 17.85
CA LYS A 30 13.35 9.03 18.11
C LYS A 30 14.36 9.99 17.48
N GLU A 31 15.49 9.48 17.03
CA GLU A 31 16.54 10.24 16.36
C GLU A 31 16.21 10.66 14.93
N TYR A 32 15.17 10.09 14.30
CA TYR A 32 14.73 10.45 12.95
C TYR A 32 13.55 11.41 12.98
N ASN A 33 13.41 12.22 11.94
CA ASN A 33 12.19 12.98 11.65
C ASN A 33 11.36 12.16 10.66
N LEU A 34 10.15 11.80 11.05
CA LEU A 34 9.28 10.96 10.24
C LEU A 34 8.07 11.75 9.78
N TYR A 35 7.81 11.71 8.48
CA TYR A 35 6.72 12.43 7.82
C TYR A 35 5.90 11.47 6.96
N TYR A 36 4.62 11.75 6.78
CA TYR A 36 3.74 10.94 5.95
C TYR A 36 3.08 11.79 4.86
N LEU A 37 3.10 11.32 3.61
CA LEU A 37 2.40 11.94 2.49
C LEU A 37 0.95 11.47 2.46
N ILE A 38 0.01 12.40 2.31
CA ILE A 38 -1.43 12.17 2.23
C ILE A 38 -1.94 12.70 0.89
N ASN A 39 -2.68 11.88 0.17
CA ASN A 39 -3.28 12.24 -1.10
C ASN A 39 -4.76 12.64 -0.97
N ASP A 40 -5.47 12.07 0.01
CA ASP A 40 -6.86 12.38 0.30
C ASP A 40 -6.96 13.35 1.50
N GLU A 41 -7.36 14.59 1.22
CA GLU A 41 -7.52 15.64 2.24
C GLU A 41 -8.50 15.25 3.36
N SER A 42 -9.46 14.37 3.09
CA SER A 42 -10.40 13.91 4.10
C SER A 42 -9.74 13.15 5.25
N ASN A 43 -8.59 12.53 4.99
CA ASN A 43 -7.82 11.80 6.00
C ASN A 43 -6.89 12.70 6.83
N TYR A 44 -6.62 13.94 6.37
CA TYR A 44 -5.58 14.79 6.95
C TYR A 44 -5.84 15.15 8.41
N GLU A 45 -7.02 15.68 8.71
CA GLU A 45 -7.36 16.12 10.08
C GLU A 45 -7.40 14.94 11.06
N LEU A 46 -7.92 13.79 10.61
CA LEU A 46 -7.94 12.57 11.42
C LEU A 46 -6.53 12.11 11.78
N LEU A 47 -5.64 12.05 10.81
CA LEU A 47 -4.26 11.60 11.01
C LEU A 47 -3.46 12.61 11.85
N LYS A 48 -3.64 13.91 11.64
CA LYS A 48 -3.04 14.96 12.49
C LYS A 48 -3.49 14.82 13.94
N SER A 49 -4.78 14.61 14.19
CA SER A 49 -5.31 14.41 15.54
C SER A 49 -4.77 13.14 16.21
N ALA A 50 -4.47 12.11 15.41
CA ALA A 50 -3.81 10.88 15.84
C ALA A 50 -2.28 11.04 16.04
N GLY A 51 -1.75 12.26 15.89
CA GLY A 51 -0.33 12.56 16.10
C GLY A 51 0.59 12.07 14.97
N VAL A 52 0.05 11.90 13.75
CA VAL A 52 0.85 11.65 12.55
C VAL A 52 1.35 12.98 12.00
N ASP A 53 2.65 13.12 11.81
CA ASP A 53 3.21 14.30 11.14
C ASP A 53 3.06 14.13 9.62
N CYS A 54 1.92 14.55 9.08
CA CYS A 54 1.54 14.33 7.69
C CYS A 54 1.36 15.64 6.92
N TYR A 55 1.50 15.53 5.59
CA TYR A 55 1.46 16.63 4.63
C TYR A 55 0.62 16.24 3.42
N ILE A 56 -0.18 17.18 2.92
CA ILE A 56 -1.01 16.96 1.72
C ILE A 56 -0.14 17.05 0.47
N ASN A 57 -0.25 16.08 -0.40
CA ASN A 57 0.46 16.04 -1.67
C ASN A 57 0.12 17.29 -2.51
N GLY A 58 1.15 17.89 -3.11
CA GLY A 58 1.01 19.10 -3.93
C GLY A 58 0.89 20.41 -3.16
N SER A 59 0.72 20.39 -1.82
CA SER A 59 0.70 21.61 -1.00
C SER A 59 2.05 22.31 -0.99
N ASP A 60 2.05 23.62 -0.71
CA ASP A 60 3.30 24.40 -0.62
C ASP A 60 4.14 24.02 0.60
N GLU A 61 3.49 23.57 1.67
CA GLU A 61 4.13 23.01 2.85
C GLU A 61 4.87 21.72 2.51
N PHE A 62 4.22 20.82 1.76
CA PHE A 62 4.85 19.59 1.30
C PHE A 62 6.05 19.86 0.39
N LYS A 63 5.94 20.78 -0.58
CA LYS A 63 7.05 21.13 -1.48
C LYS A 63 8.27 21.61 -0.71
N LYS A 64 8.07 22.47 0.32
CA LYS A 64 9.15 22.96 1.18
C LYS A 64 9.77 21.86 2.05
N LEU A 65 8.96 20.91 2.51
CA LEU A 65 9.43 19.75 3.26
C LEU A 65 10.24 18.83 2.35
N PHE A 66 9.74 18.55 1.15
CA PHE A 66 10.31 17.58 0.23
C PHE A 66 11.76 17.91 -0.16
N ASP A 67 12.12 19.20 -0.19
CA ASP A 67 13.49 19.66 -0.41
C ASP A 67 14.48 19.21 0.70
N LYS A 68 13.97 18.85 1.87
CA LYS A 68 14.76 18.45 3.04
C LYS A 68 14.74 16.95 3.30
N ILE A 69 13.95 16.21 2.53
CA ILE A 69 13.84 14.75 2.69
C ILE A 69 15.13 14.07 2.24
N ASP A 70 15.62 13.17 3.05
CA ASP A 70 16.80 12.34 2.77
C ASP A 70 16.41 10.95 2.26
N ILE A 71 15.35 10.34 2.80
CA ILE A 71 14.91 8.98 2.48
C ILE A 71 13.40 8.96 2.22
N VAL A 72 12.99 8.24 1.20
CA VAL A 72 11.58 8.03 0.85
C VAL A 72 11.27 6.54 0.87
N PHE A 73 10.31 6.14 1.72
CA PHE A 73 9.69 4.82 1.68
C PHE A 73 8.33 4.94 0.99
N PHE A 74 8.11 4.15 -0.05
CA PHE A 74 6.87 4.24 -0.83
C PHE A 74 6.39 2.89 -1.34
N THR A 75 5.09 2.80 -1.65
CA THR A 75 4.44 1.57 -2.11
C THR A 75 3.92 1.63 -3.54
N HIS A 76 3.76 2.81 -4.10
CA HIS A 76 3.25 3.11 -5.44
C HIS A 76 4.16 4.15 -6.12
N ASP A 77 3.68 4.84 -7.13
CA ASP A 77 4.49 5.64 -8.05
C ASP A 77 4.49 7.16 -7.81
N GLU A 78 3.70 7.66 -6.88
CA GLU A 78 3.39 9.09 -6.73
C GLU A 78 4.60 10.01 -6.60
N LEU A 79 5.73 9.50 -6.14
CA LEU A 79 6.92 10.30 -5.88
C LEU A 79 8.08 10.04 -6.85
N LEU A 80 7.95 9.09 -7.77
CA LEU A 80 9.06 8.67 -8.63
C LEU A 80 9.60 9.80 -9.51
N GLU A 81 8.71 10.65 -10.05
CA GLU A 81 9.13 11.79 -10.90
C GLU A 81 9.78 12.93 -10.13
N MET A 82 9.59 12.96 -8.80
CA MET A 82 10.06 14.05 -7.95
C MET A 82 11.46 13.82 -7.37
N LYS A 83 12.04 12.64 -7.55
CA LYS A 83 13.32 12.26 -6.94
C LYS A 83 14.41 13.26 -7.22
N LYS A 84 15.15 13.62 -6.16
CA LYS A 84 16.35 14.46 -6.24
C LYS A 84 17.63 13.62 -6.07
N PRO A 85 18.77 14.06 -6.62
CA PRO A 85 20.01 13.26 -6.64
C PRO A 85 20.55 12.83 -5.27
N ASN A 86 20.20 13.56 -4.21
CA ASN A 86 20.64 13.30 -2.83
C ASN A 86 19.64 12.51 -1.99
N GLN A 87 18.54 12.07 -2.57
CA GLN A 87 17.51 11.30 -1.90
C GLN A 87 17.68 9.80 -2.16
N ILE A 88 17.38 8.99 -1.16
CA ILE A 88 17.35 7.53 -1.25
C ILE A 88 15.90 7.08 -1.33
N TYR A 89 15.54 6.37 -2.40
CA TYR A 89 14.19 5.86 -2.64
C TYR A 89 14.13 4.36 -2.40
N ILE A 90 13.29 3.96 -1.44
CA ILE A 90 13.10 2.57 -1.03
C ILE A 90 11.68 2.13 -1.37
N TYR A 91 11.57 1.26 -2.35
CA TYR A 91 10.28 0.69 -2.77
C TYR A 91 9.91 -0.50 -1.88
N LEU A 92 8.74 -0.42 -1.26
CA LEU A 92 8.23 -1.44 -0.34
C LEU A 92 7.25 -2.42 -1.00
N GLY A 93 6.71 -2.04 -2.17
CA GLY A 93 5.59 -2.75 -2.77
C GLY A 93 4.34 -2.78 -1.88
N HIS A 94 3.31 -3.44 -2.37
CA HIS A 94 2.02 -3.54 -1.69
C HIS A 94 1.46 -4.97 -1.66
N GLY A 95 2.28 -5.96 -1.99
CA GLY A 95 1.96 -7.38 -1.98
C GLY A 95 2.48 -8.12 -3.21
N ASN A 96 2.35 -9.43 -3.19
CA ASN A 96 2.74 -10.30 -4.29
C ASN A 96 1.57 -10.46 -5.26
N SER A 97 1.79 -10.16 -6.54
CA SER A 97 0.76 -10.28 -7.56
C SER A 97 0.68 -11.71 -8.12
N GLY A 98 -0.52 -12.27 -8.21
CA GLY A 98 -0.79 -13.47 -8.99
C GLY A 98 -0.93 -13.18 -10.49
N LYS A 99 -0.87 -11.93 -10.93
CA LYS A 99 -1.01 -11.49 -12.31
C LYS A 99 0.33 -11.03 -12.87
N ARG A 100 0.54 -11.19 -14.18
CA ARG A 100 1.68 -10.58 -14.88
C ARG A 100 1.50 -9.05 -14.89
N PHE A 101 2.58 -8.33 -14.73
CA PHE A 101 2.63 -6.86 -14.78
C PHE A 101 4.01 -6.39 -15.23
N GLY A 102 4.13 -5.11 -15.55
CA GLY A 102 5.38 -4.52 -16.02
C GLY A 102 5.94 -5.24 -17.25
N HIS A 103 7.24 -5.44 -17.30
CA HIS A 103 7.92 -6.11 -18.41
C HIS A 103 7.54 -7.59 -18.60
N LEU A 104 6.76 -8.18 -17.70
CA LEU A 104 6.18 -9.52 -17.89
C LEU A 104 4.94 -9.50 -18.80
N LEU A 105 4.44 -8.33 -19.16
CA LEU A 105 3.40 -8.15 -20.17
C LEU A 105 4.02 -8.10 -21.56
N SER A 106 3.24 -8.47 -22.59
CA SER A 106 3.65 -8.23 -23.99
C SER A 106 3.58 -6.74 -24.33
N GLU A 107 4.41 -6.27 -25.26
CA GLU A 107 4.50 -4.86 -25.61
C GLU A 107 3.16 -4.20 -25.97
N ASN A 108 2.26 -4.95 -26.61
CA ASN A 108 0.93 -4.47 -26.98
C ASN A 108 -0.05 -4.37 -25.78
N GLN A 109 0.32 -4.89 -24.62
CA GLN A 109 -0.45 -4.78 -23.37
C GLN A 109 0.00 -3.65 -22.48
N LEU A 110 1.16 -3.03 -22.78
CA LEU A 110 1.71 -1.91 -22.02
C LEU A 110 1.19 -0.58 -22.60
N ALA A 111 0.44 0.15 -21.81
CA ALA A 111 0.10 1.52 -22.14
C ALA A 111 1.33 2.46 -22.05
N VAL A 112 1.23 3.65 -22.61
CA VAL A 112 2.35 4.63 -22.60
C VAL A 112 2.74 5.00 -21.16
N GLN A 113 1.75 5.20 -20.31
CA GLN A 113 1.97 5.48 -18.89
C GLN A 113 2.68 4.35 -18.15
N ASP A 114 2.37 3.09 -18.50
CA ASP A 114 3.03 1.92 -17.90
C ASP A 114 4.51 1.89 -18.28
N LYS A 115 4.86 2.23 -19.52
CA LYS A 115 6.26 2.31 -19.97
C LYS A 115 7.01 3.39 -19.20
N ARG A 116 6.42 4.57 -19.05
CA ARG A 116 7.03 5.67 -18.29
C ARG A 116 7.24 5.29 -16.82
N PHE A 117 6.24 4.64 -16.22
CA PHE A 117 6.35 4.12 -14.86
C PHE A 117 7.53 3.14 -14.72
N LEU A 118 7.69 2.19 -15.64
CA LEU A 118 8.78 1.21 -15.60
C LEU A 118 10.15 1.85 -15.75
N GLU A 119 10.29 2.86 -16.61
CA GLU A 119 11.52 3.67 -16.73
C GLU A 119 11.86 4.33 -15.40
N LEU A 120 10.89 5.00 -14.77
CA LEU A 120 11.08 5.65 -13.48
C LEU A 120 11.43 4.66 -12.35
N MET A 121 10.80 3.49 -12.33
CA MET A 121 11.14 2.43 -11.36
C MET A 121 12.61 2.02 -11.51
N LYS A 122 13.05 1.74 -12.73
CA LYS A 122 14.44 1.36 -13.02
C LYS A 122 15.45 2.45 -12.62
N GLU A 123 15.16 3.69 -12.97
CA GLU A 123 16.08 4.82 -12.81
C GLU A 123 16.13 5.32 -11.36
N ASN A 124 14.99 5.38 -10.70
CA ASN A 124 14.82 6.15 -9.46
C ASN A 124 14.78 5.30 -8.19
N ILE A 125 14.63 3.99 -8.26
CA ILE A 125 14.69 3.14 -7.07
C ILE A 125 16.15 2.85 -6.71
N ASP A 126 16.54 3.18 -5.48
CA ASP A 126 17.84 2.81 -4.94
C ASP A 126 17.80 1.42 -4.29
N CYS A 127 16.66 1.08 -3.70
CA CYS A 127 16.45 -0.22 -3.07
C CYS A 127 14.98 -0.65 -3.19
N ALA A 128 14.73 -1.92 -3.50
CA ALA A 128 13.41 -2.53 -3.47
C ALA A 128 13.37 -3.64 -2.40
N ILE A 129 12.35 -3.65 -1.57
CA ILE A 129 12.15 -4.70 -0.58
C ILE A 129 11.23 -5.77 -1.15
N SER A 130 11.74 -6.98 -1.29
CA SER A 130 10.96 -8.13 -1.72
C SER A 130 10.60 -9.05 -0.55
N THR A 131 9.59 -9.89 -0.76
CA THR A 131 9.09 -10.79 0.29
C THR A 131 10.06 -11.95 0.54
N TYR A 132 10.70 -12.48 -0.53
CA TYR A 132 11.64 -13.60 -0.50
C TYR A 132 12.37 -13.72 -1.85
N ASP A 133 13.37 -14.56 -1.96
CA ASP A 133 14.26 -14.65 -3.13
C ASP A 133 13.55 -14.83 -4.47
N LEU A 134 12.55 -15.71 -4.55
CA LEU A 134 11.78 -15.87 -5.79
C LEU A 134 11.07 -14.58 -6.20
N TRP A 135 10.57 -13.79 -5.22
CA TRP A 135 9.94 -12.51 -5.50
C TRP A 135 10.96 -11.46 -5.93
N SER A 136 12.22 -11.57 -5.51
CA SER A 136 13.31 -10.74 -6.02
C SER A 136 13.54 -10.96 -7.52
N ILE A 137 13.48 -12.23 -7.97
CA ILE A 137 13.56 -12.56 -9.40
C ILE A 137 12.38 -11.92 -10.17
N ILE A 138 11.18 -11.99 -9.61
CA ILE A 138 9.99 -11.39 -10.22
C ILE A 138 10.16 -9.86 -10.30
N TYR A 139 10.66 -9.19 -9.27
CA TYR A 139 10.90 -7.74 -9.30
C TYR A 139 11.95 -7.36 -10.35
N HIS A 140 13.05 -8.10 -10.41
CA HIS A 140 14.06 -7.91 -11.44
C HIS A 140 13.43 -8.02 -12.85
N CYS A 141 12.71 -9.09 -13.14
CA CYS A 141 12.07 -9.29 -14.45
C CYS A 141 10.96 -8.29 -14.76
N THR A 142 10.28 -7.78 -13.73
CA THR A 142 9.12 -6.88 -13.89
C THR A 142 9.51 -5.43 -14.08
N PHE A 143 10.49 -4.97 -13.30
CA PHE A 143 10.87 -3.55 -13.23
C PHE A 143 12.25 -3.26 -13.80
N ASP A 144 12.98 -4.30 -14.24
CA ASP A 144 14.37 -4.19 -14.71
C ASP A 144 15.30 -3.52 -13.67
N ILE A 145 15.09 -3.83 -12.38
CA ILE A 145 15.92 -3.39 -11.26
C ILE A 145 17.02 -4.43 -11.05
N ASP A 146 18.26 -4.00 -10.89
CA ASP A 146 19.39 -4.89 -10.63
C ASP A 146 19.23 -5.64 -9.30
N PHE A 147 19.68 -6.89 -9.25
CA PHE A 147 19.53 -7.75 -8.08
C PHE A 147 20.19 -7.21 -6.82
N ASP A 148 21.31 -6.49 -6.95
CA ASP A 148 22.03 -5.87 -5.83
C ASP A 148 21.24 -4.75 -5.16
N ARG A 149 20.21 -4.23 -5.83
CA ARG A 149 19.25 -3.26 -5.29
C ARG A 149 17.98 -3.90 -4.72
N ILE A 150 17.83 -5.23 -4.77
CA ILE A 150 16.64 -5.92 -4.26
C ILE A 150 17.00 -6.72 -3.00
N LEU A 151 16.32 -6.41 -1.89
CA LEU A 151 16.57 -7.04 -0.59
C LEU A 151 15.38 -7.91 -0.17
N PRO A 152 15.55 -9.24 -0.01
CA PRO A 152 14.48 -10.15 0.41
C PRO A 152 14.28 -10.11 1.93
N LEU A 153 13.69 -9.03 2.44
CA LEU A 153 13.52 -8.79 3.88
C LEU A 153 12.12 -9.11 4.41
N GLY A 154 11.20 -9.54 3.56
CA GLY A 154 9.84 -9.82 3.98
C GLY A 154 8.88 -8.66 3.70
N THR A 155 7.66 -8.78 4.21
CA THR A 155 6.59 -7.79 4.01
C THR A 155 6.23 -7.16 5.36
N PRO A 156 6.61 -5.92 5.63
CA PRO A 156 6.49 -5.30 6.97
C PRO A 156 5.09 -5.37 7.57
N ARG A 157 4.03 -5.19 6.76
CA ARG A 157 2.65 -5.25 7.27
C ARG A 157 2.24 -6.63 7.81
N THR A 158 2.91 -7.71 7.40
CA THR A 158 2.57 -9.06 7.89
C THR A 158 3.00 -9.28 9.33
N ASP A 159 3.92 -8.47 9.85
CA ASP A 159 4.35 -8.54 11.25
C ASP A 159 3.18 -8.22 12.19
N TYR A 160 2.21 -7.40 11.74
CA TYR A 160 1.01 -7.11 12.53
C TYR A 160 0.17 -8.35 12.84
N ILE A 161 0.22 -9.39 12.03
CA ILE A 161 -0.47 -10.67 12.29
C ILE A 161 0.03 -11.28 13.61
N HIS A 162 1.29 -11.05 13.95
CA HIS A 162 1.93 -11.62 15.12
C HIS A 162 1.92 -10.72 16.36
N ILE A 163 1.82 -9.41 16.16
CA ILE A 163 1.95 -8.42 17.24
C ILE A 163 0.64 -7.72 17.60
N SER A 164 -0.40 -7.82 16.75
CA SER A 164 -1.70 -7.16 16.99
C SER A 164 -2.78 -8.15 17.43
N ASP A 165 -3.70 -7.66 18.26
CA ASP A 165 -4.93 -8.36 18.59
C ASP A 165 -6.04 -7.97 17.60
N GLY A 166 -6.31 -8.86 16.64
CA GLY A 166 -7.31 -8.66 15.59
C GLY A 166 -8.71 -8.41 16.14
N LYS A 167 -9.13 -9.13 17.19
CA LYS A 167 -10.45 -8.94 17.82
C LYS A 167 -10.59 -7.56 18.45
N SER A 168 -9.57 -7.13 19.19
CA SER A 168 -9.54 -5.79 19.76
C SER A 168 -9.57 -4.69 18.70
N ASN A 169 -8.90 -4.91 17.57
CA ASN A 169 -8.91 -3.95 16.46
C ASN A 169 -10.28 -3.88 15.78
N LEU A 170 -10.95 -5.01 15.54
CA LEU A 170 -12.32 -5.02 15.00
C LEU A 170 -13.30 -4.32 15.96
N LYS A 171 -13.18 -4.56 17.27
CA LYS A 171 -14.00 -3.89 18.28
C LYS A 171 -13.83 -2.37 18.28
N LYS A 172 -12.59 -1.85 18.05
CA LYS A 172 -12.34 -0.42 17.88
C LYS A 172 -13.02 0.15 16.63
N CYS A 173 -13.23 -0.68 15.62
CA CYS A 173 -13.98 -0.33 14.41
C CYS A 173 -15.51 -0.49 14.58
N GLY A 174 -15.99 -0.80 15.76
CA GLY A 174 -17.42 -1.02 16.04
C GLY A 174 -17.93 -2.40 15.66
N ILE A 175 -17.04 -3.34 15.33
CA ILE A 175 -17.39 -4.71 14.93
C ILE A 175 -17.18 -5.63 16.13
N ASP A 176 -18.28 -6.08 16.74
CA ASP A 176 -18.24 -7.06 17.84
C ASP A 176 -18.29 -8.48 17.27
N THR A 177 -17.18 -9.20 17.38
CA THR A 177 -17.05 -10.57 16.88
C THR A 177 -17.36 -11.62 17.94
N GLU A 178 -17.56 -11.23 19.22
CA GLU A 178 -17.81 -12.16 20.31
C GLU A 178 -19.25 -12.68 20.34
N SER A 179 -20.17 -11.94 19.72
CA SER A 179 -21.59 -12.30 19.62
C SER A 179 -21.89 -13.29 18.50
N TYR A 180 -20.91 -13.65 17.68
CA TYR A 180 -21.09 -14.50 16.51
C TYR A 180 -20.27 -15.78 16.60
N ASP A 181 -20.82 -16.88 16.06
CA ASP A 181 -20.12 -18.18 15.99
C ASP A 181 -18.98 -18.17 15.00
N LYS A 182 -19.14 -17.42 13.90
CA LYS A 182 -18.10 -17.23 12.88
C LYS A 182 -18.14 -15.82 12.30
N VAL A 183 -16.99 -15.40 11.82
CA VAL A 183 -16.83 -14.18 11.02
C VAL A 183 -16.45 -14.58 9.59
N LEU A 184 -17.24 -14.15 8.62
CA LEU A 184 -16.99 -14.38 7.21
C LEU A 184 -16.39 -13.11 6.59
N MET A 185 -15.23 -13.23 5.95
CA MET A 185 -14.60 -12.11 5.28
C MET A 185 -14.66 -12.29 3.77
N TYR A 186 -15.34 -11.39 3.09
CA TYR A 186 -15.37 -11.36 1.64
C TYR A 186 -14.25 -10.46 1.09
N LEU A 187 -13.32 -11.04 0.34
CA LEU A 187 -12.17 -10.34 -0.26
C LEU A 187 -12.21 -10.44 -1.78
N PRO A 188 -13.06 -9.67 -2.45
CA PRO A 188 -13.17 -9.69 -3.91
C PRO A 188 -11.91 -9.10 -4.56
N THR A 189 -11.68 -9.46 -5.82
CA THR A 189 -10.69 -8.79 -6.67
C THR A 189 -11.06 -7.32 -6.81
N PHE A 190 -10.08 -6.44 -6.61
CA PHE A 190 -10.22 -5.01 -6.84
C PHE A 190 -10.71 -4.72 -8.27
N ARG A 191 -11.79 -3.95 -8.41
CA ARG A 191 -12.49 -3.71 -9.67
C ARG A 191 -12.65 -2.24 -10.04
N ASN A 192 -11.99 -1.33 -9.35
CA ASN A 192 -12.02 0.09 -9.74
C ASN A 192 -11.21 0.29 -11.01
N GLY A 193 -11.92 0.54 -12.11
CA GLY A 193 -11.33 0.76 -13.40
C GLY A 193 -10.47 2.03 -13.44
N LEU A 194 -9.17 1.84 -13.52
CA LEU A 194 -8.25 2.87 -13.96
C LEU A 194 -8.31 2.99 -15.50
N GLY A 195 -9.52 3.14 -16.07
CA GLY A 195 -9.70 3.38 -17.51
C GLY A 195 -9.48 2.18 -18.44
N ARG A 196 -9.46 0.96 -17.95
CA ARG A 196 -9.46 -0.27 -18.78
C ARG A 196 -10.90 -0.75 -18.94
N GLU A 197 -11.37 -0.86 -20.18
CA GLU A 197 -12.77 -1.12 -20.56
C GLU A 197 -13.45 -2.34 -19.89
N ASN A 198 -12.71 -3.22 -19.24
CA ASN A 198 -13.23 -4.44 -18.59
C ASN A 198 -12.74 -4.65 -17.15
N ASP A 199 -11.98 -3.72 -16.59
CA ASP A 199 -11.48 -3.82 -15.22
C ASP A 199 -12.31 -2.87 -14.36
N GLY A 200 -13.29 -3.39 -13.62
CA GLY A 200 -14.04 -2.59 -12.67
C GLY A 200 -15.50 -2.29 -13.02
N ALA A 201 -16.15 -3.12 -13.82
CA ALA A 201 -17.59 -3.07 -13.91
C ALA A 201 -18.19 -3.27 -12.51
N PHE A 202 -18.79 -2.22 -11.96
CA PHE A 202 -19.66 -2.34 -10.79
C PHE A 202 -20.79 -3.30 -11.17
N SER A 203 -20.85 -4.44 -10.50
CA SER A 203 -22.04 -5.27 -10.49
C SER A 203 -22.90 -4.78 -9.31
N ASP A 204 -24.19 -4.60 -9.53
CA ASP A 204 -25.17 -4.38 -8.44
C ASP A 204 -25.18 -5.57 -7.45
N ASN A 205 -24.51 -6.63 -7.79
CA ASN A 205 -24.35 -7.84 -7.03
C ASN A 205 -22.94 -7.89 -6.42
N ILE A 206 -22.83 -7.63 -5.13
CA ILE A 206 -21.57 -7.59 -4.36
C ILE A 206 -20.74 -8.86 -4.58
N LEU A 207 -21.37 -10.04 -4.64
CA LEU A 207 -20.69 -11.32 -4.80
C LEU A 207 -20.43 -11.65 -6.28
N ASN A 208 -21.00 -10.89 -7.22
CA ASN A 208 -20.94 -11.15 -8.66
C ASN A 208 -21.34 -12.59 -9.03
N LEU A 209 -22.39 -13.09 -8.41
CA LEU A 209 -22.94 -14.42 -8.64
C LEU A 209 -24.22 -14.31 -9.49
N GLU A 210 -24.39 -15.17 -10.51
CA GLU A 210 -25.56 -15.15 -11.40
C GLU A 210 -26.91 -15.26 -10.68
N LYS A 211 -26.93 -15.89 -9.49
CA LYS A 211 -28.11 -16.13 -8.66
C LYS A 211 -27.93 -15.55 -7.26
N TYR A 212 -27.40 -14.33 -7.17
CA TYR A 212 -27.27 -13.64 -5.88
C TYR A 212 -28.65 -13.15 -5.43
N ASN A 213 -29.03 -13.52 -4.21
CA ASN A 213 -30.20 -13.03 -3.51
C ASN A 213 -29.74 -12.54 -2.13
N GLU A 214 -29.86 -11.24 -1.91
CA GLU A 214 -29.41 -10.59 -0.68
C GLU A 214 -30.20 -11.09 0.55
N GLU A 215 -31.52 -11.24 0.42
CA GLU A 215 -32.37 -11.75 1.47
C GLU A 215 -32.03 -13.21 1.88
N GLU A 216 -31.72 -14.06 0.90
CA GLU A 216 -31.28 -15.43 1.18
C GLU A 216 -29.91 -15.46 1.91
N LEU A 217 -29.00 -14.55 1.55
CA LEU A 217 -27.71 -14.45 2.24
C LEU A 217 -27.88 -13.93 3.66
N GLU A 218 -28.68 -12.89 3.86
CA GLU A 218 -28.96 -12.34 5.20
C GLU A 218 -29.60 -13.41 6.09
N ASN A 219 -30.64 -14.09 5.63
CA ASN A 219 -31.28 -15.17 6.37
C ASN A 219 -30.28 -16.29 6.70
N TYR A 220 -29.41 -16.66 5.77
CA TYR A 220 -28.38 -17.67 6.02
C TYR A 220 -27.38 -17.24 7.10
N LEU A 221 -26.95 -15.98 7.10
CA LEU A 221 -26.03 -15.46 8.10
C LEU A 221 -26.69 -15.41 9.48
N GLU A 222 -27.93 -14.93 9.56
CA GLU A 222 -28.71 -14.87 10.80
C GLU A 222 -29.00 -16.27 11.38
N ASP A 223 -29.50 -17.20 10.57
CA ASP A 223 -29.81 -18.57 10.98
C ASP A 223 -28.60 -19.34 11.50
N ASN A 224 -27.40 -19.00 11.05
CA ASN A 224 -26.15 -19.62 11.48
C ASN A 224 -25.36 -18.80 12.49
N ASN A 225 -25.87 -17.65 12.91
CA ASN A 225 -25.18 -16.72 13.81
C ASN A 225 -23.78 -16.31 13.27
N TYR A 226 -23.70 -15.96 11.99
CA TYR A 226 -22.47 -15.52 11.31
C TYR A 226 -22.49 -14.01 11.08
N LEU A 227 -21.31 -13.36 11.20
CA LEU A 227 -21.06 -11.97 10.84
C LEU A 227 -20.40 -11.89 9.48
#